data_c2100a5b670ff25beaeb01fa31355efd
#
_entry.id   c2100a5b670ff25beaeb01fa31355efd
#
_cell.length_a   1.000
_cell.length_b   1.000
_cell.length_c   1.000
_cell.angle_alpha   90.00
_cell.angle_beta   90.00
_cell.angle_gamma   90.00
#
_symmetry.space_group_name_H-M   'P 1'
#
loop_
_entity.id
_entity.type
_entity.pdbx_description
1 polymer ?
#
loop_
_entity_poly.entity_id
_entity_poly.type
_entity_poly.pdbx_seq_one_letter_code
_entity_poly.pdbx_strand_id
1 'polypeptide(L)'
;QRAEATPAKRMVQKLITQYGTRLQALIKQGKAQGELAADVDPNAAATLFIGSVQGLVMQSLLAGNVRRIRSDAPGAFAIFARGIRRVP
;
A
#
# COMPACT_ATOMS: atom_id res chain seq x y z
N GLN A 1 11.31 28.41 -4.92
CA GLN A 1 11.16 27.07 -5.43
C GLN A 1 10.14 26.26 -4.63
N ARG A 2 9.21 25.68 -5.31
CA ARG A 2 8.10 24.98 -4.67
C ARG A 2 8.07 23.52 -5.11
N ALA A 3 8.42 22.61 -4.20
CA ALA A 3 8.44 21.20 -4.50
C ALA A 3 7.05 20.68 -4.88
N GLU A 4 6.02 21.24 -4.24
CA GLU A 4 4.66 20.81 -4.50
C GLU A 4 4.10 21.23 -5.84
N ALA A 5 4.78 22.11 -6.55
CA ALA A 5 4.28 22.68 -7.80
C ALA A 5 4.61 21.84 -9.04
N THR A 6 5.39 20.79 -8.91
CA THR A 6 5.82 20.03 -10.08
C THR A 6 4.68 19.15 -10.61
N PRO A 7 4.53 19.07 -11.95
CA PRO A 7 3.52 18.19 -12.53
C PRO A 7 3.73 16.72 -12.16
N ALA A 8 4.99 16.27 -12.07
CA ALA A 8 5.28 14.89 -11.70
C ALA A 8 4.78 14.59 -10.30
N LYS A 9 4.99 15.52 -9.37
CA LYS A 9 4.53 15.31 -7.99
C LYS A 9 3.01 15.22 -7.93
N ARG A 10 2.32 16.10 -8.68
CA ARG A 10 0.86 16.07 -8.70
C ARG A 10 0.34 14.76 -9.30
N MET A 11 1.00 14.26 -10.34
CA MET A 11 0.61 13.00 -10.95
C MET A 11 0.73 11.85 -9.95
N VAL A 12 1.85 11.79 -9.22
CA VAL A 12 2.05 10.74 -8.21
C VAL A 12 1.00 10.84 -7.11
N GLN A 13 0.73 12.06 -6.63
CA GLN A 13 -0.30 12.25 -5.61
C GLN A 13 -1.67 11.78 -6.08
N LYS A 14 -2.01 12.07 -7.34
CA LYS A 14 -3.29 11.65 -7.91
C LYS A 14 -3.37 10.12 -7.98
N LEU A 15 -2.31 9.47 -8.42
CA LEU A 15 -2.28 8.00 -8.49
C LEU A 15 -2.45 7.39 -7.12
N ILE A 16 -1.73 7.91 -6.12
CA ILE A 16 -1.83 7.39 -4.75
C ILE A 16 -3.25 7.56 -4.24
N THR A 17 -3.86 8.71 -4.48
CA THR A 17 -5.23 8.96 -4.02
C THR A 17 -6.21 7.99 -4.67
N GLN A 18 -6.10 7.79 -5.98
CA GLN A 18 -6.99 6.89 -6.71
C GLN A 18 -6.86 5.45 -6.24
N TYR A 19 -5.63 4.96 -6.13
CA TYR A 19 -5.42 3.59 -5.68
C TYR A 19 -5.78 3.41 -4.22
N GLY A 20 -5.52 4.42 -3.40
CA GLY A 20 -5.92 4.37 -2.00
C GLY A 20 -7.42 4.25 -1.83
N THR A 21 -8.19 5.00 -2.61
CA THR A 21 -9.64 4.93 -2.57
C THR A 21 -10.15 3.55 -2.98
N ARG A 22 -9.58 3.00 -4.06
CA ARG A 22 -9.95 1.65 -4.50
C ARG A 22 -9.62 0.60 -3.47
N LEU A 23 -8.45 0.71 -2.88
CA LEU A 23 -8.01 -0.26 -1.89
C LEU A 23 -8.89 -0.20 -0.64
N GLN A 24 -9.26 1.00 -0.20
CA GLN A 24 -10.18 1.14 0.91
C GLN A 24 -11.52 0.46 0.63
N ALA A 25 -12.03 0.63 -0.60
CA ALA A 25 -13.30 0.00 -0.98
C ALA A 25 -13.20 -1.52 -0.93
N LEU A 26 -12.09 -2.08 -1.43
CA LEU A 26 -11.86 -3.52 -1.38
C LEU A 26 -11.76 -4.03 0.06
N ILE A 27 -11.11 -3.28 0.92
CA ILE A 27 -10.96 -3.67 2.31
C ILE A 27 -12.32 -3.63 3.01
N LYS A 28 -13.12 -2.59 2.75
CA LYS A 28 -14.47 -2.52 3.31
C LYS A 28 -15.31 -3.70 2.87
N GLN A 29 -15.21 -4.09 1.61
CA GLN A 29 -15.93 -5.22 1.07
C GLN A 29 -15.46 -6.52 1.74
N GLY A 30 -14.17 -6.70 1.92
CA GLY A 30 -13.65 -7.89 2.59
C GLY A 30 -14.10 -7.98 4.02
N LYS A 31 -14.18 -6.85 4.72
CA LYS A 31 -14.72 -6.83 6.08
C LYS A 31 -16.19 -7.22 6.10
N ALA A 32 -16.97 -6.68 5.17
CA ALA A 32 -18.39 -6.98 5.10
C ALA A 32 -18.66 -8.46 4.82
N GLN A 33 -17.78 -9.11 4.06
CA GLN A 33 -17.88 -10.51 3.73
C GLN A 33 -17.28 -11.44 4.79
N GLY A 34 -16.68 -10.87 5.84
CA GLY A 34 -16.09 -11.66 6.91
C GLY A 34 -14.73 -12.23 6.59
N GLU A 35 -14.11 -11.82 5.50
CA GLU A 35 -12.79 -12.30 5.10
C GLU A 35 -11.67 -11.56 5.83
N LEU A 36 -11.91 -10.30 6.15
CA LEU A 36 -10.94 -9.47 6.87
C LEU A 36 -11.43 -9.20 8.28
N ALA A 37 -10.47 -8.91 9.17
CA ALA A 37 -10.79 -8.64 10.56
C ALA A 37 -11.70 -7.41 10.69
N ALA A 38 -12.69 -7.52 11.56
CA ALA A 38 -13.70 -6.47 11.70
C ALA A 38 -13.13 -5.15 12.23
N ASP A 39 -12.02 -5.23 12.98
CA ASP A 39 -11.39 -4.06 13.58
C ASP A 39 -10.35 -3.40 12.70
N VAL A 40 -10.18 -3.87 11.46
CA VAL A 40 -9.24 -3.23 10.52
C VAL A 40 -9.85 -1.91 10.05
N ASP A 41 -9.10 -0.83 10.24
CA ASP A 41 -9.46 0.48 9.70
C ASP A 41 -9.07 0.52 8.22
N PRO A 42 -10.03 0.66 7.28
CA PRO A 42 -9.71 0.64 5.85
C PRO A 42 -8.71 1.71 5.43
N ASN A 43 -8.78 2.91 6.01
CA ASN A 43 -7.85 3.96 5.66
C ASN A 43 -6.44 3.62 6.14
N ALA A 44 -6.31 3.13 7.36
CA ALA A 44 -4.99 2.75 7.89
C ALA A 44 -4.38 1.61 7.09
N ALA A 45 -5.19 0.62 6.74
CA ALA A 45 -4.70 -0.51 5.96
C ALA A 45 -4.24 -0.08 4.58
N ALA A 46 -5.01 0.78 3.92
CA ALA A 46 -4.63 1.28 2.60
C ALA A 46 -3.35 2.11 2.67
N THR A 47 -3.23 2.95 3.69
CA THR A 47 -2.03 3.76 3.89
C THR A 47 -0.80 2.88 4.11
N LEU A 48 -0.95 1.86 4.93
CA LEU A 48 0.14 0.93 5.19
C LEU A 48 0.56 0.18 3.93
N PHE A 49 -0.41 -0.30 3.15
CA PHE A 49 -0.11 -1.02 1.92
C PHE A 49 0.66 -0.13 0.94
N ILE A 50 0.14 1.08 0.71
CA ILE A 50 0.78 2.02 -0.22
C ILE A 50 2.16 2.40 0.29
N GLY A 51 2.29 2.63 1.60
CA GLY A 51 3.59 2.93 2.19
C GLY A 51 4.58 1.80 2.04
N SER A 52 4.10 0.55 2.12
CA SER A 52 4.96 -0.62 1.89
C SER A 52 5.48 -0.65 0.46
N VAL A 53 4.63 -0.36 -0.52
CA VAL A 53 5.06 -0.30 -1.92
C VAL A 53 6.08 0.81 -2.11
N GLN A 54 5.80 1.99 -1.58
CA GLN A 54 6.71 3.13 -1.68
C GLN A 54 8.05 2.82 -1.02
N GLY A 55 8.01 2.14 0.12
CA GLY A 55 9.22 1.76 0.83
C GLY A 55 10.06 0.77 0.05
N LEU A 56 9.40 -0.23 -0.56
CA LEU A 56 10.12 -1.19 -1.39
C LEU A 56 10.82 -0.51 -2.56
N VAL A 57 10.12 0.42 -3.22
CA VAL A 57 10.70 1.16 -4.33
C VAL A 57 11.88 1.99 -3.86
N MET A 58 11.72 2.72 -2.76
CA MET A 58 12.79 3.58 -2.24
C MET A 58 14.01 2.77 -1.84
N GLN A 59 13.81 1.65 -1.15
CA GLN A 59 14.91 0.80 -0.73
C GLN A 59 15.67 0.24 -1.94
N SER A 60 14.94 -0.13 -2.99
CA SER A 60 15.55 -0.64 -4.21
C SER A 60 16.37 0.43 -4.92
N LEU A 61 15.85 1.65 -4.96
CA LEU A 61 16.58 2.77 -5.57
C LEU A 61 17.86 3.08 -4.80
N LEU A 62 17.78 3.12 -3.48
CA LEU A 62 18.95 3.43 -2.64
C LEU A 62 20.00 2.33 -2.75
N ALA A 63 19.58 1.09 -2.91
CA ALA A 63 20.50 -0.04 -3.07
C ALA A 63 21.03 -0.17 -4.49
N GLY A 64 20.45 0.56 -5.45
CA GLY A 64 20.81 0.43 -6.85
C GLY A 64 20.46 -0.92 -7.44
N ASN A 65 19.41 -1.56 -6.92
CA ASN A 65 19.06 -2.91 -7.32
C ASN A 65 17.54 -3.10 -7.35
N VAL A 66 16.95 -2.94 -8.55
CA VAL A 66 15.50 -3.06 -8.72
C VAL A 66 15.00 -4.49 -8.49
N ARG A 67 15.88 -5.48 -8.54
CA ARG A 67 15.48 -6.86 -8.29
C ARG A 67 15.01 -7.08 -6.85
N ARG A 68 15.41 -6.21 -5.94
CA ARG A 68 14.96 -6.30 -4.55
C ARG A 68 13.46 -6.20 -4.42
N ILE A 69 12.81 -5.45 -5.31
CA ILE A 69 11.36 -5.36 -5.29
C ILE A 69 10.76 -6.76 -5.49
N ARG A 70 11.26 -7.48 -6.49
CA ARG A 70 10.75 -8.82 -6.79
C ARG A 70 11.02 -9.81 -5.66
N SER A 71 12.18 -9.72 -5.04
CA SER A 71 12.55 -10.68 -4.00
C SER A 71 11.87 -10.38 -2.66
N ASP A 72 11.64 -9.10 -2.36
CA ASP A 72 11.15 -8.71 -1.03
C ASP A 72 9.63 -8.52 -0.99
N ALA A 73 9.00 -8.19 -2.11
CA ALA A 73 7.57 -7.89 -2.14
C ALA A 73 6.69 -9.05 -1.65
N PRO A 74 6.92 -10.30 -2.07
CA PRO A 74 6.05 -11.38 -1.62
C PRO A 74 6.02 -11.54 -0.10
N GLY A 75 7.18 -11.43 0.55
CA GLY A 75 7.25 -11.53 2.01
C GLY A 75 6.56 -10.37 2.70
N ALA A 76 6.80 -9.16 2.21
CA ALA A 76 6.18 -7.97 2.79
C ALA A 76 4.66 -8.03 2.67
N PHE A 77 4.16 -8.42 1.49
CA PHE A 77 2.72 -8.50 1.27
C PHE A 77 2.08 -9.65 2.03
N ALA A 78 2.81 -10.75 2.23
CA ALA A 78 2.31 -11.85 3.06
C ALA A 78 2.11 -11.40 4.51
N ILE A 79 3.02 -10.61 5.04
CA ILE A 79 2.89 -10.04 6.37
C ILE A 79 1.67 -9.12 6.45
N PHE A 80 1.51 -8.25 5.44
CA PHE A 80 0.37 -7.36 5.39
C PHE A 80 -0.95 -8.15 5.37
N ALA A 81 -1.04 -9.13 4.49
CA ALA A 81 -2.25 -9.93 4.35
C ALA A 81 -2.60 -10.65 5.65
N ARG A 82 -1.59 -11.19 6.33
CA ARG A 82 -1.81 -11.87 7.60
C ARG A 82 -2.30 -10.89 8.66
N GLY A 83 -1.81 -9.65 8.62
CA GLY A 83 -2.17 -8.64 9.60
C GLY A 83 -3.62 -8.18 9.51
N ILE A 84 -4.24 -8.26 8.34
CA ILE A 84 -5.61 -7.78 8.16
C ILE A 84 -6.63 -8.92 8.03
N ARG A 85 -6.16 -10.15 7.89
CA ARG A 85 -7.03 -11.30 7.70
C ARG A 85 -7.78 -11.62 8.98
N ARG A 86 -9.04 -12.05 8.81
CA ARG A 86 -9.82 -12.50 9.94
C ARG A 86 -9.19 -13.75 10.56
N VAL A 87 -9.10 -13.76 11.88
CA VAL A 87 -8.60 -14.91 12.63
C VAL A 87 -9.79 -15.71 13.11
N PRO A 88 -9.79 -17.04 12.91
CA PRO A 88 -10.91 -17.89 13.36
C PRO A 88 -11.07 -17.86 14.88
#